data_c3ba4e0af1f03cf28329ad04942498b7
#
_entry.id   c3ba4e0af1f03cf28329ad04942498b7
#
_cell.length_a   1.000
_cell.length_b   1.000
_cell.length_c   1.000
_cell.angle_alpha   90.00
_cell.angle_beta   90.00
_cell.angle_gamma   90.00
#
_symmetry.space_group_name_H-M   'P 1'
#
loop_
_entity.id
_entity.type
_entity.pdbx_description
1 polymer ?
#
loop_
_entity_poly.entity_id
_entity_poly.type
_entity_poly.pdbx_seq_one_letter_code
_entity_poly.pdbx_strand_id
1 'polypeptide(L)' 'MQDSMKKERETVEKNGVSVTLNGNFDVENIKLNSELSIEDQQDALKQCLREAKENIQKTMAKAIASSGFSF' A
#
# COMPACT_ATOMS: atom_id res chain seq x y z
N MET A 1 -12.80 2.30 17.00
CA MET A 1 -12.77 2.75 16.19
C MET A 1 -11.72 2.99 15.21
N GLN A 2 -10.69 3.69 15.48
CA GLN A 2 -9.66 3.88 14.51
C GLN A 2 -8.88 2.62 14.22
N ASP A 3 -9.02 1.64 15.08
CA ASP A 3 -8.24 0.43 14.95
C ASP A 3 -8.56 -0.34 13.69
N SER A 4 -9.78 -0.23 13.18
CA SER A 4 -10.13 -0.95 11.98
C SER A 4 -9.34 -0.47 10.77
N MET A 5 -9.07 0.81 10.69
CA MET A 5 -8.28 1.35 9.59
C MET A 5 -6.83 0.95 9.72
N LYS A 6 -6.31 0.93 10.94
CA LYS A 6 -4.92 0.54 11.16
C LYS A 6 -4.68 -0.93 10.84
N LYS A 7 -5.71 -1.75 10.89
CA LYS A 7 -5.57 -3.16 10.59
C LYS A 7 -5.52 -3.45 9.11
N GLU A 8 -6.00 -2.52 8.28
CA GLU A 8 -5.92 -2.69 6.85
C GLU A 8 -4.48 -2.51 6.42
N ARG A 9 -3.97 -3.49 5.69
CA ARG A 9 -2.60 -3.44 5.20
C ARG A 9 -2.56 -3.94 3.78
N GLU A 10 -1.74 -3.28 2.99
CA GLU A 10 -1.47 -3.69 1.63
C GLU A 10 0.02 -3.80 1.43
N THR A 11 0.45 -4.94 0.94
CA THR A 11 1.85 -5.15 0.63
C THR A 11 1.99 -5.34 -0.87
N VAL A 12 2.90 -4.59 -1.47
CA VAL A 12 3.18 -4.70 -2.89
C VAL A 12 4.66 -4.97 -3.06
N GLU A 13 4.98 -5.89 -3.95
CA GLU A 13 6.36 -6.23 -4.24
C GLU A 13 6.65 -6.09 -5.72
N LYS A 14 7.79 -5.49 -6.05
CA LYS A 14 8.31 -5.36 -7.41
C LYS A 14 9.81 -5.60 -7.39
N ASN A 15 10.26 -6.59 -8.15
CA ASN A 15 11.69 -6.87 -8.30
C ASN A 15 12.42 -7.06 -6.97
N GLY A 16 11.75 -7.60 -5.98
CA GLY A 16 12.34 -7.83 -4.67
C GLY A 16 12.26 -6.64 -3.73
N VAL A 17 11.73 -5.52 -4.19
CA VAL A 17 11.45 -4.36 -3.33
C VAL A 17 9.99 -4.45 -2.91
N SER A 18 9.71 -4.28 -1.63
CA SER A 18 8.33 -4.34 -1.16
C SER A 18 8.02 -3.19 -0.21
N VAL A 19 6.75 -2.83 -0.17
CA VAL A 19 6.25 -1.77 0.69
C VAL A 19 4.93 -2.24 1.29
N THR A 20 4.76 -1.98 2.58
CA THR A 20 3.50 -2.25 3.27
C THR A 20 2.95 -0.92 3.80
N LEU A 21 1.74 -0.60 3.39
CA LEU A 21 1.02 0.56 3.91
C LEU A 21 -0.17 0.09 4.74
N ASN A 22 -0.58 0.91 5.70
CA ASN A 22 -1.80 0.64 6.43
C ASN A 22 -2.94 1.52 5.92
N GLY A 23 -4.11 1.39 6.52
CA GLY A 23 -5.29 2.13 6.06
C GLY A 23 -5.18 3.63 6.22
N ASN A 24 -4.23 4.10 6.98
CA ASN A 24 -3.96 5.54 7.13
C ASN A 24 -2.90 6.02 6.16
N PHE A 25 -2.49 5.16 5.23
CA PHE A 25 -1.43 5.46 4.26
C PHE A 25 -0.06 5.65 4.90
N ASP A 26 0.12 5.15 6.11
CA ASP A 26 1.44 5.14 6.74
C ASP A 26 2.24 3.96 6.22
N VAL A 27 3.52 4.18 6.00
CA VAL A 27 4.43 3.12 5.60
C VAL A 27 4.81 2.33 6.83
N GLU A 28 4.42 1.05 6.87
CA GLU A 28 4.74 0.21 8.02
C GLU A 28 5.99 -0.61 7.80
N ASN A 29 6.31 -0.90 6.55
CA ASN A 29 7.50 -1.68 6.26
C ASN A 29 7.98 -1.39 4.85
N ILE A 30 9.28 -1.40 4.67
CA ILE A 30 9.91 -1.30 3.37
C ILE A 30 11.04 -2.32 3.32
N LYS A 31 11.08 -3.08 2.23
CA LYS A 31 12.15 -4.00 1.99
C LYS A 31 12.83 -3.63 0.67
N LEU A 32 14.11 -3.50 0.69
CA LEU A 32 14.89 -3.15 -0.50
C LEU A 32 15.62 -4.37 -1.03
N ASN A 33 16.02 -4.31 -2.29
CA ASN A 33 16.78 -5.38 -2.93
C ASN A 33 18.14 -4.83 -3.34
N SER A 34 19.16 -5.20 -2.58
CA SER A 34 20.52 -4.67 -2.80
C SER A 34 21.12 -5.15 -4.11
N GLU A 35 20.52 -6.14 -4.75
CA GLU A 35 21.01 -6.61 -6.05
C GLU A 35 20.63 -5.68 -7.19
N LEU A 36 19.69 -4.78 -6.95
CA LEU A 36 19.29 -3.80 -7.97
C LEU A 36 20.17 -2.57 -7.85
N SER A 37 20.29 -1.84 -8.96
CA SER A 37 20.93 -0.54 -8.91
C SER A 37 20.09 0.39 -8.05
N ILE A 38 20.69 1.48 -7.59
CA ILE A 38 19.97 2.45 -6.79
C ILE A 38 18.77 2.99 -7.57
N GLU A 39 18.96 3.28 -8.84
CA GLU A 39 17.89 3.81 -9.67
C GLU A 39 16.75 2.82 -9.81
N ASP A 40 17.08 1.55 -10.01
CA ASP A 40 16.07 0.51 -10.13
C ASP A 40 15.33 0.31 -8.83
N GLN A 41 16.04 0.39 -7.70
CA GLN A 41 15.38 0.31 -6.40
C GLN A 41 14.41 1.47 -6.19
N GLN A 42 14.80 2.67 -6.60
CA GLN A 42 13.94 3.83 -6.47
C GLN A 42 12.69 3.69 -7.33
N ASP A 43 12.85 3.21 -8.55
CA ASP A 43 11.71 3.03 -9.44
C ASP A 43 10.76 1.98 -8.91
N ALA A 44 11.29 0.85 -8.42
CA ALA A 44 10.49 -0.21 -7.86
C ALA A 44 9.75 0.30 -6.61
N LEU A 45 10.44 1.07 -5.79
CA LEU A 45 9.83 1.63 -4.58
C LEU A 45 8.69 2.56 -4.91
N LYS A 46 8.87 3.43 -5.90
CA LYS A 46 7.80 4.33 -6.33
C LYS A 46 6.58 3.56 -6.80
N GLN A 47 6.81 2.51 -7.58
CA GLN A 47 5.71 1.69 -8.08
C GLN A 47 4.99 0.98 -6.95
N CYS A 48 5.74 0.44 -5.99
CA CYS A 48 5.15 -0.23 -4.84
C CYS A 48 4.29 0.73 -4.03
N LEU A 49 4.80 1.92 -3.78
CA LEU A 49 4.05 2.92 -3.03
C LEU A 49 2.77 3.30 -3.75
N ARG A 50 2.85 3.52 -5.06
CA ARG A 50 1.68 3.89 -5.85
C ARG A 50 0.62 2.81 -5.81
N GLU A 51 1.02 1.57 -6.05
CA GLU A 51 0.07 0.48 -6.10
C GLU A 51 -0.53 0.18 -4.73
N ALA A 52 0.28 0.22 -3.68
CA ALA A 52 -0.24 0.00 -2.35
C ALA A 52 -1.26 1.06 -1.98
N LYS A 53 -0.97 2.31 -2.34
CA LYS A 53 -1.89 3.41 -2.09
C LYS A 53 -3.20 3.22 -2.84
N GLU A 54 -3.10 2.83 -4.13
CA GLU A 54 -4.28 2.60 -4.93
C GLU A 54 -5.11 1.44 -4.37
N ASN A 55 -4.44 0.39 -3.92
CA ASN A 55 -5.15 -0.76 -3.37
C ASN A 55 -5.91 -0.38 -2.09
N ILE A 56 -5.29 0.44 -1.24
CA ILE A 56 -5.96 0.89 -0.03
C ILE A 56 -7.16 1.75 -0.40
N GLN A 57 -7.01 2.64 -1.37
CA GLN A 57 -8.12 3.48 -1.82
C GLN A 57 -9.27 2.64 -2.34
N LYS A 58 -8.97 1.59 -3.10
CA LYS A 58 -10.00 0.69 -3.60
C LYS A 58 -10.70 -0.05 -2.47
N THR A 59 -9.94 -0.49 -1.48
CA THR A 59 -10.51 -1.17 -0.33
C THR A 59 -11.42 -0.25 0.44
N MET A 60 -11.02 0.99 0.63
CA MET A 60 -11.85 1.97 1.33
C MET A 60 -13.13 2.26 0.55
N ALA A 61 -13.01 2.39 -0.77
CA ALA A 61 -14.19 2.64 -1.60
C ALA A 61 -15.16 1.47 -1.53
N LYS A 62 -14.64 0.25 -1.53
CA LYS A 62 -15.49 -0.94 -1.40
C LYS A 62 -16.18 -0.97 -0.05
N ALA A 63 -15.45 -0.62 1.01
CA ALA A 63 -16.02 -0.62 2.34
C ALA A 63 -17.15 0.38 2.44
N ILE A 64 -16.98 1.55 1.86
CA ILE A 64 -18.02 2.57 1.85
C ILE A 64 -19.24 2.08 1.05
N ALA A 65 -19.00 1.52 -0.12
CA ALA A 65 -20.08 1.01 -0.94
C ALA A 65 -20.81 -0.14 -0.24
N SER A 66 -20.07 -1.02 0.42
CA SER A 66 -20.66 -2.17 1.09
C SER A 66 -21.45 -1.79 2.32
N SER A 67 -21.11 -0.67 2.94
CA SER A 67 -21.80 -0.27 4.16
C SER A 67 -23.12 0.45 3.88
N GLY A 68 -23.49 0.56 2.63
CA GLY A 68 -24.80 1.11 2.30
C GLY A 68 -24.84 2.62 2.24
N PHE A 69 -23.73 3.26 2.16
CA PHE A 69 -23.72 4.69 1.94
C PHE A 69 -24.14 4.95 0.51
N SER A 70 -25.38 5.20 0.34
CA SER A 70 -25.84 5.57 -0.97
C SER A 70 -26.53 6.90 -0.86
N PHE A 71 -26.35 7.69 -1.84
CA PHE A 71 -26.92 9.03 -1.82
C PHE A 71 -27.90 9.21 -2.93
#